data_11cd2d8caf404c63a6e0694f7cf20855
#
_entry.id   11cd2d8caf404c63a6e0694f7cf20855
#
_cell.length_a   1.000
_cell.length_b   1.000
_cell.length_c   1.000
_cell.angle_alpha   90.00
_cell.angle_beta   90.00
_cell.angle_gamma   90.00
#
_symmetry.space_group_name_H-M   'P 1'
#
loop_
_entity.id
_entity.type
_entity.pdbx_description
1 polymer ?
#
loop_
_entity_poly.entity_id
_entity_poly.type
_entity_poly.pdbx_seq_one_letter_code
_entity_poly.pdbx_strand_id
1 'polypeptide(L)'
;MELSLSIASFPLDSETILDMRELLKMSDRDYSKPLFESSWHLADVPGFAVLAYTENNELLGFAAAADLIGLDSYEWSAFVHPDYRRLTIGSALAGGVAYGLQQRQAVEGLAAFIEEEGAKDFIASLGYQPDFKEIELEAEPLAEFKLPEGLTIIPYDGEIEKLENLMIAAFDEDVLPVVHYNIEKNDREVFVMKREGELVASASLIKEEDESGLWLTAFAVDPIEQGKGYGKAFLLWCRLYAMQQGKKRAVLEVETDNDALTVYRKSGFNPVHTIEYWKKP
;
A
#
# COMPACT_ATOMS: atom_id res chain seq x y z
N MET A 1 7.30 30.38 -17.96
CA MET A 1 6.33 30.14 -16.85
C MET A 1 7.16 30.07 -15.58
N GLU A 2 6.89 30.96 -14.67
CA GLU A 2 7.53 30.93 -13.34
C GLU A 2 6.75 29.97 -12.45
N LEU A 3 7.44 29.09 -11.74
CA LEU A 3 6.84 28.10 -10.86
C LEU A 3 7.25 28.40 -9.42
N SER A 4 6.29 28.36 -8.53
CA SER A 4 6.50 28.39 -7.08
C SER A 4 6.40 26.96 -6.53
N LEU A 5 7.40 26.54 -5.74
CA LEU A 5 7.37 25.25 -5.03
C LEU A 5 7.17 25.50 -3.54
N SER A 6 6.28 24.72 -2.94
CA SER A 6 6.13 24.66 -1.48
C SER A 6 6.15 23.22 -0.98
N ILE A 7 6.55 23.04 0.28
CA ILE A 7 6.55 21.75 0.95
C ILE A 7 5.66 21.87 2.18
N ALA A 8 4.64 21.00 2.28
CA ALA A 8 3.71 20.91 3.39
C ALA A 8 3.81 19.53 4.04
N SER A 9 3.96 19.48 5.38
CA SER A 9 3.93 18.20 6.12
C SER A 9 2.50 17.74 6.35
N PHE A 10 2.29 16.45 6.50
CA PHE A 10 1.01 15.90 6.93
C PHE A 10 0.72 16.24 8.40
N PRO A 11 -0.53 16.43 8.79
CA PRO A 11 -1.72 16.48 7.93
C PRO A 11 -1.75 17.75 7.06
N LEU A 12 -2.18 17.63 5.81
CA LEU A 12 -2.39 18.76 4.92
C LEU A 12 -3.70 19.49 5.30
N ASP A 13 -3.76 20.77 5.00
CA ASP A 13 -5.01 21.54 5.13
C ASP A 13 -6.05 21.14 4.06
N SER A 14 -7.32 21.43 4.34
CA SER A 14 -8.42 21.00 3.48
C SER A 14 -8.41 21.65 2.09
N GLU A 15 -7.87 22.87 1.95
CA GLU A 15 -7.77 23.57 0.66
C GLU A 15 -6.72 22.87 -0.23
N THR A 16 -5.55 22.60 0.31
CA THR A 16 -4.49 21.85 -0.37
C THR A 16 -4.98 20.46 -0.82
N ILE A 17 -5.66 19.72 0.06
CA ILE A 17 -6.23 18.40 -0.29
C ILE A 17 -7.24 18.52 -1.43
N LEU A 18 -8.09 19.55 -1.42
CA LEU A 18 -9.07 19.76 -2.47
C LEU A 18 -8.39 20.04 -3.82
N ASP A 19 -7.41 20.93 -3.86
CA ASP A 19 -6.64 21.25 -5.08
C ASP A 19 -5.94 20.02 -5.66
N MET A 20 -5.32 19.19 -4.81
CA MET A 20 -4.69 17.95 -5.23
C MET A 20 -5.70 16.98 -5.83
N ARG A 21 -6.86 16.82 -5.19
CA ARG A 21 -7.96 15.98 -5.70
C ARG A 21 -8.52 16.46 -7.02
N GLU A 22 -8.74 17.78 -7.17
CA GLU A 22 -9.20 18.35 -8.43
C GLU A 22 -8.20 18.13 -9.56
N LEU A 23 -6.90 18.24 -9.27
CA LEU A 23 -5.85 17.95 -10.25
C LEU A 23 -5.85 16.48 -10.67
N LEU A 24 -6.06 15.52 -9.77
CA LEU A 24 -6.12 14.09 -10.10
C LEU A 24 -7.28 13.73 -11.03
N LYS A 25 -8.39 14.49 -11.02
CA LYS A 25 -9.52 14.29 -11.96
C LYS A 25 -9.17 14.53 -13.41
N MET A 26 -7.99 15.12 -13.70
CA MET A 26 -7.47 15.29 -15.06
C MET A 26 -6.96 13.97 -15.66
N SER A 27 -7.02 12.86 -14.94
CA SER A 27 -6.63 11.53 -15.39
C SER A 27 -7.79 10.55 -15.23
N ASP A 28 -7.89 9.62 -16.20
CA ASP A 28 -8.82 8.49 -16.14
C ASP A 28 -8.30 7.34 -15.23
N ARG A 29 -7.05 7.44 -14.76
CA ARG A 29 -6.44 6.44 -13.87
C ARG A 29 -6.55 6.86 -12.43
N ASP A 30 -6.72 5.90 -11.54
CA ASP A 30 -6.69 6.11 -10.11
C ASP A 30 -5.24 6.18 -9.61
N TYR A 31 -4.83 7.35 -9.15
CA TYR A 31 -3.52 7.60 -8.53
C TYR A 31 -3.61 7.75 -7.00
N SER A 32 -4.79 7.55 -6.40
CA SER A 32 -5.02 7.76 -4.97
C SER A 32 -4.03 6.98 -4.10
N LYS A 33 -3.76 5.72 -4.49
CA LYS A 33 -2.89 4.85 -3.74
C LYS A 33 -1.40 5.23 -3.85
N PRO A 34 -0.76 5.27 -5.03
CA PRO A 34 0.66 5.61 -5.11
C PRO A 34 0.97 7.04 -4.63
N LEU A 35 -0.05 7.88 -4.48
CA LEU A 35 0.06 9.23 -3.93
C LEU A 35 -0.37 9.32 -2.46
N PHE A 36 -0.71 8.20 -1.83
CA PHE A 36 -1.05 8.11 -0.38
C PHE A 36 -2.23 8.99 0.04
N GLU A 37 -3.27 9.10 -0.81
CA GLU A 37 -4.39 10.03 -0.59
C GLU A 37 -5.07 9.83 0.78
N SER A 38 -5.22 8.57 1.22
CA SER A 38 -5.78 8.24 2.53
C SER A 38 -4.98 8.80 3.71
N SER A 39 -3.69 9.07 3.52
CA SER A 39 -2.77 9.55 4.56
C SER A 39 -2.65 11.07 4.63
N TRP A 40 -3.12 11.82 3.63
CA TRP A 40 -2.91 13.27 3.57
C TRP A 40 -3.47 14.06 4.76
N HIS A 41 -4.52 13.54 5.40
CA HIS A 41 -5.18 14.16 6.54
C HIS A 41 -4.79 13.55 7.89
N LEU A 42 -3.92 12.54 7.92
CA LEU A 42 -3.54 11.81 9.12
C LEU A 42 -2.31 12.46 9.80
N ALA A 43 -2.43 12.73 11.10
CA ALA A 43 -1.35 13.34 11.87
C ALA A 43 -0.31 12.32 12.38
N ASP A 44 -0.65 11.05 12.41
CA ASP A 44 0.19 9.94 12.89
C ASP A 44 0.97 9.24 11.78
N VAL A 45 0.76 9.62 10.51
CA VAL A 45 1.57 9.15 9.38
C VAL A 45 2.63 10.19 9.05
N PRO A 46 3.93 9.89 9.25
CA PRO A 46 5.00 10.78 8.82
C PRO A 46 4.97 10.95 7.30
N GLY A 47 4.70 12.17 6.82
CA GLY A 47 4.58 12.41 5.39
C GLY A 47 4.65 13.89 5.03
N PHE A 48 4.74 14.16 3.73
CA PHE A 48 4.71 15.52 3.19
C PHE A 48 4.31 15.54 1.72
N ALA A 49 3.84 16.68 1.26
CA ALA A 49 3.61 16.96 -0.15
C ALA A 49 4.56 18.07 -0.63
N VAL A 50 5.00 17.97 -1.88
CA VAL A 50 5.66 19.03 -2.63
C VAL A 50 4.67 19.53 -3.69
N LEU A 51 4.37 20.79 -3.69
CA LEU A 51 3.31 21.41 -4.50
C LEU A 51 3.93 22.40 -5.47
N ALA A 52 3.54 22.36 -6.76
CA ALA A 52 4.02 23.24 -7.81
C ALA A 52 2.89 24.12 -8.32
N TYR A 53 2.95 25.41 -8.02
CA TYR A 53 1.96 26.41 -8.41
C TYR A 53 2.45 27.36 -9.49
N THR A 54 1.52 27.87 -10.29
CA THR A 54 1.74 29.04 -11.15
C THR A 54 1.76 30.32 -10.34
N GLU A 55 2.16 31.45 -10.96
CA GLU A 55 2.01 32.80 -10.39
C GLU A 55 0.57 33.16 -10.03
N ASN A 56 -0.40 32.55 -10.70
CA ASN A 56 -1.83 32.75 -10.43
C ASN A 56 -2.37 31.80 -9.35
N ASN A 57 -1.51 31.10 -8.63
CA ASN A 57 -1.86 30.16 -7.57
C ASN A 57 -2.66 28.93 -8.04
N GLU A 58 -2.43 28.50 -9.30
CA GLU A 58 -3.01 27.27 -9.86
C GLU A 58 -2.04 26.09 -9.64
N LEU A 59 -2.51 24.99 -9.08
CA LEU A 59 -1.70 23.79 -8.85
C LEU A 59 -1.52 23.03 -10.18
N LEU A 60 -0.27 22.93 -10.66
CA LEU A 60 0.08 22.23 -11.88
C LEU A 60 0.65 20.81 -11.66
N GLY A 61 1.06 20.52 -10.46
CA GLY A 61 1.57 19.20 -10.10
C GLY A 61 1.92 19.13 -8.63
N PHE A 62 1.98 17.93 -8.14
CA PHE A 62 2.45 17.67 -6.78
C PHE A 62 3.16 16.31 -6.70
N ALA A 63 3.96 16.15 -5.65
CA ALA A 63 4.47 14.87 -5.22
C ALA A 63 4.07 14.66 -3.76
N ALA A 64 3.75 13.44 -3.39
CA ALA A 64 3.51 13.05 -2.00
C ALA A 64 4.53 11.98 -1.59
N ALA A 65 4.99 12.05 -0.35
CA ALA A 65 5.88 11.08 0.26
C ALA A 65 5.35 10.71 1.65
N ALA A 66 5.32 9.43 1.98
CA ALA A 66 4.84 8.93 3.25
C ALA A 66 5.71 7.78 3.77
N ASP A 67 5.94 7.73 5.08
CA ASP A 67 6.46 6.60 5.81
C ASP A 67 5.28 5.87 6.46
N LEU A 68 4.80 4.83 5.79
CA LEU A 68 3.55 4.16 6.17
C LEU A 68 3.68 3.28 7.43
N ILE A 69 4.90 2.88 7.79
CA ILE A 69 5.16 1.96 8.89
C ILE A 69 6.07 2.54 9.99
N GLY A 70 6.54 3.79 9.83
CA GLY A 70 7.32 4.49 10.86
C GLY A 70 8.75 3.95 11.01
N LEU A 71 9.40 3.55 9.91
CA LEU A 71 10.78 3.05 9.87
C LEU A 71 11.75 4.02 9.18
N ASP A 72 11.38 5.30 9.02
CA ASP A 72 12.12 6.30 8.27
C ASP A 72 12.36 5.93 6.80
N SER A 73 11.57 4.97 6.28
CA SER A 73 11.54 4.53 4.89
C SER A 73 10.31 5.13 4.21
N TYR A 74 10.56 6.05 3.27
CA TYR A 74 9.50 6.79 2.60
C TYR A 74 9.26 6.23 1.20
N GLU A 75 8.01 5.99 0.89
CA GLU A 75 7.56 5.86 -0.49
C GLU A 75 7.13 7.22 -1.02
N TRP A 76 7.37 7.51 -2.30
CA TRP A 76 6.93 8.75 -2.91
C TRP A 76 6.46 8.57 -4.35
N SER A 77 5.51 9.40 -4.75
CA SER A 77 5.01 9.47 -6.12
C SER A 77 4.74 10.91 -6.51
N ALA A 78 4.55 11.16 -7.82
CA ALA A 78 4.25 12.50 -8.31
C ALA A 78 3.22 12.47 -9.43
N PHE A 79 2.39 13.51 -9.46
CA PHE A 79 1.44 13.75 -10.53
C PHE A 79 1.63 15.15 -11.11
N VAL A 80 1.64 15.25 -12.43
CA VAL A 80 1.73 16.52 -13.16
C VAL A 80 0.56 16.60 -14.13
N HIS A 81 -0.11 17.74 -14.12
CA HIS A 81 -1.20 18.06 -15.04
C HIS A 81 -0.83 17.64 -16.48
N PRO A 82 -1.66 16.84 -17.19
CA PRO A 82 -1.29 16.26 -18.47
C PRO A 82 -0.76 17.28 -19.49
N ASP A 83 -1.41 18.45 -19.60
CA ASP A 83 -1.04 19.48 -20.57
C ASP A 83 0.27 20.23 -20.22
N TYR A 84 0.75 20.09 -18.98
CA TYR A 84 1.98 20.74 -18.51
C TYR A 84 3.13 19.76 -18.28
N ARG A 85 2.98 18.51 -18.76
CA ARG A 85 4.07 17.53 -18.75
C ARG A 85 5.20 17.97 -19.71
N ARG A 86 6.42 17.46 -19.47
CA ARG A 86 7.64 17.77 -20.24
C ARG A 86 8.11 19.23 -20.12
N LEU A 87 7.61 19.97 -19.15
CA LEU A 87 8.01 21.35 -18.81
C LEU A 87 8.82 21.44 -17.52
N THR A 88 9.58 20.38 -17.19
CA THR A 88 10.46 20.27 -16.01
C THR A 88 9.77 20.25 -14.64
N ILE A 89 8.42 20.33 -14.57
CA ILE A 89 7.68 20.33 -13.31
C ILE A 89 7.95 19.06 -12.51
N GLY A 90 7.90 17.89 -13.15
CA GLY A 90 8.21 16.62 -12.48
C GLY A 90 9.62 16.59 -11.88
N SER A 91 10.62 17.13 -12.57
CA SER A 91 12.00 17.22 -12.04
C SER A 91 12.11 18.17 -10.86
N ALA A 92 11.34 19.28 -10.87
CA ALA A 92 11.30 20.21 -9.76
C ALA A 92 10.63 19.58 -8.51
N LEU A 93 9.52 18.84 -8.72
CA LEU A 93 8.85 18.07 -7.66
C LEU A 93 9.79 17.01 -7.07
N ALA A 94 10.47 16.22 -7.90
CA ALA A 94 11.43 15.21 -7.45
C ALA A 94 12.60 15.83 -6.66
N GLY A 95 13.06 17.02 -7.07
CA GLY A 95 14.04 17.80 -6.30
C GLY A 95 13.51 18.21 -4.92
N GLY A 96 12.25 18.65 -4.86
CA GLY A 96 11.56 18.95 -3.60
C GLY A 96 11.40 17.73 -2.71
N VAL A 97 11.06 16.56 -3.28
CA VAL A 97 11.01 15.28 -2.54
C VAL A 97 12.38 14.95 -1.97
N ALA A 98 13.44 14.98 -2.77
CA ALA A 98 14.80 14.69 -2.30
C ALA A 98 15.22 15.60 -1.13
N TYR A 99 14.90 16.89 -1.21
CA TYR A 99 15.12 17.84 -0.12
C TYR A 99 14.29 17.50 1.13
N GLY A 100 12.99 17.18 0.94
CA GLY A 100 12.09 16.82 2.04
C GLY A 100 12.50 15.55 2.78
N LEU A 101 12.98 14.54 2.07
CA LEU A 101 13.54 13.30 2.62
C LEU A 101 14.82 13.58 3.42
N GLN A 102 15.73 14.40 2.87
CA GLN A 102 16.96 14.78 3.57
C GLN A 102 16.67 15.52 4.88
N GLN A 103 15.70 16.45 4.89
CA GLN A 103 15.32 17.20 6.10
C GLN A 103 14.75 16.28 7.20
N ARG A 104 14.17 15.16 6.82
CA ARG A 104 13.59 14.14 7.73
C ARG A 104 14.55 13.03 8.08
N GLN A 105 15.79 13.09 7.56
CA GLN A 105 16.80 12.05 7.76
C GLN A 105 16.33 10.66 7.32
N ALA A 106 15.50 10.60 6.28
CA ALA A 106 14.99 9.35 5.74
C ALA A 106 16.12 8.38 5.41
N VAL A 107 15.97 7.13 5.82
CA VAL A 107 16.92 6.05 5.55
C VAL A 107 16.82 5.65 4.08
N GLU A 108 15.59 5.62 3.54
CA GLU A 108 15.31 5.24 2.17
C GLU A 108 14.19 6.09 1.57
N GLY A 109 14.21 6.21 0.24
CA GLY A 109 13.17 6.86 -0.55
C GLY A 109 12.87 6.07 -1.81
N LEU A 110 11.78 5.30 -1.79
CA LEU A 110 11.30 4.51 -2.93
C LEU A 110 10.39 5.36 -3.81
N ALA A 111 10.66 5.39 -5.11
CA ALA A 111 9.74 5.98 -6.09
C ALA A 111 8.67 4.94 -6.46
N ALA A 112 7.41 5.19 -6.10
CA ALA A 112 6.27 4.34 -6.39
C ALA A 112 5.45 4.94 -7.54
N PHE A 113 5.12 4.18 -8.58
CA PHE A 113 4.32 4.69 -9.69
C PHE A 113 3.56 3.56 -10.42
N ILE A 114 2.41 3.90 -10.98
CA ILE A 114 1.66 2.96 -11.84
C ILE A 114 2.50 2.63 -13.06
N GLU A 115 2.59 1.35 -13.42
CA GLU A 115 3.38 0.86 -14.55
C GLU A 115 3.01 1.59 -15.86
N GLU A 116 3.93 2.44 -16.33
CA GLU A 116 3.78 3.29 -17.52
C GLU A 116 5.15 3.67 -18.07
N GLU A 117 5.35 3.56 -19.39
CA GLU A 117 6.64 3.85 -20.02
C GLU A 117 7.16 5.27 -19.72
N GLY A 118 6.28 6.28 -19.79
CA GLY A 118 6.67 7.67 -19.51
C GLY A 118 7.12 7.92 -18.08
N ALA A 119 6.56 7.17 -17.11
CA ALA A 119 6.98 7.21 -15.71
C ALA A 119 8.32 6.52 -15.53
N LYS A 120 8.55 5.34 -16.14
CA LYS A 120 9.83 4.62 -16.13
C LYS A 120 10.97 5.49 -16.64
N ASP A 121 10.81 6.09 -17.82
CA ASP A 121 11.80 6.97 -18.42
C ASP A 121 12.14 8.16 -17.52
N PHE A 122 11.10 8.75 -16.91
CA PHE A 122 11.27 9.88 -16.02
C PHE A 122 12.04 9.48 -14.76
N ILE A 123 11.63 8.42 -14.06
CA ILE A 123 12.26 7.95 -12.82
C ILE A 123 13.69 7.47 -13.09
N ALA A 124 13.94 6.77 -14.22
CA ALA A 124 15.30 6.42 -14.66
C ALA A 124 16.18 7.66 -14.87
N SER A 125 15.63 8.73 -15.46
CA SER A 125 16.37 9.98 -15.68
C SER A 125 16.80 10.68 -14.39
N LEU A 126 16.15 10.39 -13.26
CA LEU A 126 16.49 10.87 -11.93
C LEU A 126 17.55 9.98 -11.22
N GLY A 127 18.01 8.92 -11.89
CA GLY A 127 19.03 7.99 -11.37
C GLY A 127 18.46 6.85 -10.51
N TYR A 128 17.15 6.62 -10.52
CA TYR A 128 16.54 5.47 -9.88
C TYR A 128 16.67 4.22 -10.75
N GLN A 129 16.66 3.05 -10.12
CA GLN A 129 16.70 1.76 -10.75
C GLN A 129 15.53 0.90 -10.25
N PRO A 130 15.01 -0.02 -11.09
CA PRO A 130 13.97 -0.95 -10.66
C PRO A 130 14.40 -1.73 -9.41
N ASP A 131 13.48 -1.86 -8.46
CA ASP A 131 13.66 -2.69 -7.27
C ASP A 131 12.66 -3.86 -7.32
N PHE A 132 11.40 -3.59 -7.09
CA PHE A 132 10.34 -4.60 -7.16
C PHE A 132 9.06 -4.02 -7.77
N LYS A 133 8.08 -4.90 -7.97
CA LYS A 133 6.74 -4.53 -8.43
C LYS A 133 5.70 -5.23 -7.59
N GLU A 134 4.63 -4.52 -7.28
CA GLU A 134 3.45 -5.08 -6.64
C GLU A 134 2.25 -5.03 -7.58
N ILE A 135 1.48 -6.11 -7.55
CA ILE A 135 0.18 -6.16 -8.20
C ILE A 135 -0.88 -6.03 -7.11
N GLU A 136 -1.73 -5.03 -7.26
CA GLU A 136 -2.97 -4.97 -6.49
C GLU A 136 -3.99 -5.94 -7.09
N LEU A 137 -4.59 -6.71 -6.22
CA LEU A 137 -5.60 -7.71 -6.57
C LEU A 137 -6.86 -7.45 -5.77
N GLU A 138 -8.01 -7.47 -6.45
CA GLU A 138 -9.31 -7.30 -5.82
C GLU A 138 -10.20 -8.52 -6.02
N ALA A 139 -11.07 -8.75 -5.04
CA ALA A 139 -12.13 -9.75 -5.13
C ALA A 139 -13.46 -9.21 -4.59
N GLU A 140 -14.55 -9.56 -5.26
CA GLU A 140 -15.90 -9.30 -4.73
C GLU A 140 -16.11 -10.07 -3.43
N PRO A 141 -16.85 -9.50 -2.46
CA PRO A 141 -17.24 -10.19 -1.25
C PRO A 141 -18.05 -11.47 -1.55
N LEU A 142 -18.00 -12.45 -0.66
CA LEU A 142 -18.78 -13.68 -0.77
C LEU A 142 -19.97 -13.65 0.20
N ALA A 143 -21.13 -14.00 -0.29
CA ALA A 143 -22.33 -14.14 0.56
C ALA A 143 -22.25 -15.35 1.50
N GLU A 144 -21.63 -16.44 1.04
CA GLU A 144 -21.53 -17.69 1.78
C GLU A 144 -20.18 -18.37 1.56
N PHE A 145 -19.60 -18.84 2.64
CA PHE A 145 -18.43 -19.71 2.63
C PHE A 145 -18.40 -20.52 3.94
N LYS A 146 -18.10 -21.80 3.84
CA LYS A 146 -17.91 -22.68 5.00
C LYS A 146 -16.46 -23.13 5.06
N LEU A 147 -15.81 -22.82 6.19
CA LEU A 147 -14.47 -23.34 6.45
C LEU A 147 -14.46 -24.88 6.43
N PRO A 148 -13.40 -25.49 5.88
CA PRO A 148 -13.16 -26.92 6.00
C PRO A 148 -13.19 -27.37 7.47
N GLU A 149 -13.61 -28.62 7.68
CA GLU A 149 -13.65 -29.22 9.02
C GLU A 149 -12.27 -29.23 9.68
N GLY A 150 -12.22 -28.94 10.99
CA GLY A 150 -10.99 -28.84 11.77
C GLY A 150 -10.24 -27.52 11.64
N LEU A 151 -10.70 -26.58 10.79
CA LEU A 151 -10.14 -25.23 10.71
C LEU A 151 -11.01 -24.23 11.46
N THR A 152 -10.36 -23.31 12.17
CA THR A 152 -10.98 -22.14 12.77
C THR A 152 -10.18 -20.89 12.40
N ILE A 153 -10.86 -19.76 12.20
CA ILE A 153 -10.23 -18.44 12.06
C ILE A 153 -10.77 -17.57 13.19
N ILE A 154 -9.87 -17.03 13.98
CA ILE A 154 -10.19 -16.21 15.15
C ILE A 154 -9.34 -14.92 15.15
N PRO A 155 -9.79 -13.84 15.80
CA PRO A 155 -8.91 -12.74 16.12
C PRO A 155 -7.67 -13.26 16.88
N TYR A 156 -6.53 -12.61 16.65
CA TYR A 156 -5.29 -12.94 17.36
C TYR A 156 -5.49 -12.95 18.88
N ASP A 157 -5.06 -14.02 19.52
CA ASP A 157 -5.35 -14.33 20.91
C ASP A 157 -4.15 -14.13 21.87
N GLY A 158 -3.08 -13.47 21.40
CA GLY A 158 -1.92 -13.09 22.23
C GLY A 158 -0.77 -14.11 22.24
N GLU A 159 -0.83 -15.19 21.46
CA GLU A 159 0.28 -16.16 21.35
C GLU A 159 1.42 -15.59 20.46
N ILE A 160 2.13 -14.54 20.94
CA ILE A 160 3.10 -13.77 20.13
C ILE A 160 4.23 -14.64 19.59
N GLU A 161 4.83 -15.51 20.38
CA GLU A 161 5.93 -16.37 19.94
C GLU A 161 5.52 -17.29 18.78
N LYS A 162 4.28 -17.80 18.78
CA LYS A 162 3.79 -18.63 17.67
C LYS A 162 3.57 -17.83 16.40
N LEU A 163 3.04 -16.61 16.55
CA LEU A 163 2.82 -15.71 15.40
C LEU A 163 4.15 -15.27 14.79
N GLU A 164 5.10 -14.82 15.60
CA GLU A 164 6.45 -14.46 15.15
C GLU A 164 7.13 -15.62 14.41
N ASN A 165 7.12 -16.82 15.00
CA ASN A 165 7.71 -18.00 14.37
C ASN A 165 7.07 -18.34 13.01
N LEU A 166 5.73 -18.23 12.89
CA LEU A 166 5.03 -18.42 11.61
C LEU A 166 5.46 -17.36 10.59
N MET A 167 5.52 -16.10 11.00
CA MET A 167 5.87 -15.00 10.11
C MET A 167 7.33 -15.04 9.66
N ILE A 168 8.27 -15.34 10.58
CA ILE A 168 9.68 -15.56 10.25
C ILE A 168 9.83 -16.74 9.29
N ALA A 169 9.12 -17.85 9.50
CA ALA A 169 9.19 -19.00 8.64
C ALA A 169 8.64 -18.72 7.22
N ALA A 170 7.65 -17.84 7.10
CA ALA A 170 7.02 -17.50 5.82
C ALA A 170 7.76 -16.41 5.05
N PHE A 171 8.47 -15.51 5.72
CA PHE A 171 9.19 -14.37 5.14
C PHE A 171 10.67 -14.41 5.55
N ASP A 172 11.03 -13.76 6.64
CA ASP A 172 12.30 -13.78 7.36
C ASP A 172 12.17 -12.94 8.66
N GLU A 173 13.27 -12.65 9.35
CA GLU A 173 13.25 -11.88 10.61
C GLU A 173 12.88 -10.40 10.39
N ASP A 174 13.08 -9.85 9.20
CA ASP A 174 12.79 -8.44 8.87
C ASP A 174 11.27 -8.14 8.88
N VAL A 175 10.42 -9.17 8.89
CA VAL A 175 8.95 -9.01 9.02
C VAL A 175 8.50 -8.62 10.43
N LEU A 176 9.30 -8.84 11.47
CA LEU A 176 8.88 -8.62 12.88
C LEU A 176 8.39 -7.19 13.19
N PRO A 177 9.03 -6.11 12.72
CA PRO A 177 8.51 -4.76 12.91
C PRO A 177 7.09 -4.59 12.36
N VAL A 178 6.80 -5.19 11.19
CA VAL A 178 5.47 -5.16 10.58
C VAL A 178 4.45 -5.94 11.39
N VAL A 179 4.84 -7.10 11.96
CA VAL A 179 3.98 -7.90 12.85
C VAL A 179 3.58 -7.10 14.07
N HIS A 180 4.55 -6.49 14.77
CA HIS A 180 4.30 -5.67 15.97
C HIS A 180 3.44 -4.46 15.63
N TYR A 181 3.77 -3.74 14.55
CA TYR A 181 2.97 -2.63 14.07
C TYR A 181 1.51 -3.02 13.83
N ASN A 182 1.27 -4.16 13.17
CA ASN A 182 -0.09 -4.64 12.89
C ASN A 182 -0.87 -5.04 14.15
N ILE A 183 -0.19 -5.49 15.21
CA ILE A 183 -0.83 -5.85 16.49
C ILE A 183 -1.18 -4.59 17.31
N GLU A 184 -0.34 -3.57 17.26
CA GLU A 184 -0.45 -2.38 18.11
C GLU A 184 -1.45 -1.34 17.56
N LYS A 185 -1.68 -1.31 16.24
CA LYS A 185 -2.54 -0.31 15.61
C LYS A 185 -4.03 -0.67 15.74
N ASN A 186 -4.84 0.34 16.05
CA ASN A 186 -6.28 0.18 16.26
C ASN A 186 -7.11 0.09 14.96
N ASP A 187 -6.53 0.52 13.83
CA ASP A 187 -7.17 0.50 12.51
C ASP A 187 -7.13 -0.88 11.83
N ARG A 188 -6.48 -1.85 12.47
CA ARG A 188 -6.28 -3.20 11.92
C ARG A 188 -6.63 -4.28 12.93
N GLU A 189 -6.98 -5.43 12.38
CA GLU A 189 -7.25 -6.65 13.14
C GLU A 189 -6.39 -7.79 12.60
N VAL A 190 -5.59 -8.38 13.46
CA VAL A 190 -4.84 -9.59 13.11
C VAL A 190 -5.74 -10.81 13.34
N PHE A 191 -5.85 -11.66 12.32
CA PHE A 191 -6.55 -12.93 12.40
C PHE A 191 -5.60 -14.09 12.23
N VAL A 192 -5.87 -15.16 12.95
CA VAL A 192 -5.08 -16.38 12.90
C VAL A 192 -5.97 -17.57 12.54
N MET A 193 -5.48 -18.42 11.66
CA MET A 193 -6.10 -19.71 11.34
C MET A 193 -5.43 -20.79 12.16
N LYS A 194 -6.25 -21.56 12.88
CA LYS A 194 -5.80 -22.71 13.62
C LYS A 194 -6.39 -24.02 13.05
N ARG A 195 -5.56 -25.06 13.04
CA ARG A 195 -5.97 -26.43 12.76
C ARG A 195 -5.70 -27.27 14.01
N GLU A 196 -6.75 -27.88 14.57
CA GLU A 196 -6.60 -28.73 15.78
C GLU A 196 -5.89 -27.99 16.94
N GLY A 197 -6.03 -26.64 16.97
CA GLY A 197 -5.39 -25.77 17.98
C GLY A 197 -4.01 -25.22 17.60
N GLU A 198 -3.36 -25.74 16.55
CA GLU A 198 -2.06 -25.23 16.09
C GLU A 198 -2.22 -24.13 15.04
N LEU A 199 -1.40 -23.09 15.14
CA LEU A 199 -1.38 -21.95 14.24
C LEU A 199 -0.82 -22.39 12.86
N VAL A 200 -1.59 -22.16 11.79
CA VAL A 200 -1.21 -22.57 10.42
C VAL A 200 -1.19 -21.44 9.42
N ALA A 201 -1.87 -20.32 9.70
CA ALA A 201 -1.84 -19.13 8.85
C ALA A 201 -2.24 -17.89 9.63
N SER A 202 -1.85 -16.71 9.13
CA SER A 202 -2.23 -15.41 9.69
C SER A 202 -2.41 -14.38 8.59
N ALA A 203 -3.23 -13.35 8.86
CA ALA A 203 -3.31 -12.12 8.06
C ALA A 203 -3.72 -10.95 8.94
N SER A 204 -3.28 -9.75 8.57
CA SER A 204 -3.79 -8.50 9.12
C SER A 204 -4.85 -7.93 8.18
N LEU A 205 -5.96 -7.48 8.73
CA LEU A 205 -7.06 -6.88 7.99
C LEU A 205 -7.22 -5.41 8.39
N ILE A 206 -7.16 -4.50 7.42
CA ILE A 206 -7.38 -3.07 7.58
C ILE A 206 -8.75 -2.74 7.03
N LYS A 207 -9.56 -2.03 7.81
CA LYS A 207 -10.89 -1.57 7.41
C LYS A 207 -10.79 -0.10 7.02
N GLU A 208 -10.83 0.19 5.72
CA GLU A 208 -10.92 1.57 5.27
C GLU A 208 -12.18 2.26 5.80
N GLU A 209 -12.08 3.55 6.11
CA GLU A 209 -13.21 4.32 6.67
C GLU A 209 -14.36 4.50 5.66
N ASP A 210 -14.04 4.57 4.37
CA ASP A 210 -14.98 4.87 3.28
C ASP A 210 -15.83 3.68 2.81
N GLU A 211 -15.85 2.56 3.53
CA GLU A 211 -16.56 1.34 3.17
C GLU A 211 -16.10 0.67 1.84
N SER A 212 -15.05 1.17 1.19
CA SER A 212 -14.64 0.70 -0.14
C SER A 212 -13.99 -0.66 -0.08
N GLY A 213 -13.04 -0.89 0.81
CA GLY A 213 -12.23 -2.10 0.84
C GLY A 213 -11.98 -2.70 2.21
N LEU A 214 -11.72 -4.00 2.21
CA LEU A 214 -11.07 -4.74 3.29
C LEU A 214 -9.68 -5.13 2.77
N TRP A 215 -8.65 -4.49 3.30
CA TRP A 215 -7.27 -4.74 2.89
C TRP A 215 -6.66 -5.89 3.69
N LEU A 216 -6.06 -6.84 2.98
CA LEU A 216 -5.28 -7.93 3.56
C LEU A 216 -3.80 -7.61 3.45
N THR A 217 -3.12 -7.59 4.57
CA THR A 217 -1.66 -7.40 4.65
C THR A 217 -1.03 -8.50 5.50
N ALA A 218 0.28 -8.68 5.38
CA ALA A 218 1.04 -9.68 6.14
C ALA A 218 0.39 -11.07 6.14
N PHE A 219 -0.10 -11.50 4.97
CA PHE A 219 -0.73 -12.81 4.81
C PHE A 219 0.31 -13.91 4.70
N ALA A 220 0.30 -14.85 5.63
CA ALA A 220 1.23 -15.95 5.71
C ALA A 220 0.52 -17.28 5.93
N VAL A 221 1.06 -18.33 5.33
CA VAL A 221 0.75 -19.73 5.63
C VAL A 221 2.07 -20.42 5.99
N ASP A 222 2.09 -21.15 7.11
CA ASP A 222 3.26 -21.91 7.52
C ASP A 222 3.79 -22.74 6.34
N PRO A 223 5.07 -22.60 5.96
CA PRO A 223 5.65 -23.33 4.83
C PRO A 223 5.44 -24.85 4.89
N ILE A 224 5.43 -25.44 6.08
CA ILE A 224 5.19 -26.89 6.29
C ILE A 224 3.72 -27.27 5.99
N GLU A 225 2.82 -26.32 6.12
CA GLU A 225 1.38 -26.47 5.94
C GLU A 225 0.89 -26.02 4.55
N GLN A 226 1.77 -25.47 3.71
CA GLN A 226 1.45 -25.07 2.34
C GLN A 226 1.00 -26.27 1.47
N GLY A 227 0.29 -25.97 0.38
CA GLY A 227 -0.25 -26.99 -0.52
C GLY A 227 -1.50 -27.73 -0.01
N LYS A 228 -1.89 -27.57 1.27
CA LYS A 228 -3.06 -28.22 1.88
C LYS A 228 -4.36 -27.43 1.69
N GLY A 229 -4.32 -26.28 1.01
CA GLY A 229 -5.48 -25.45 0.71
C GLY A 229 -5.83 -24.41 1.78
N TYR A 230 -5.04 -24.26 2.84
CA TYR A 230 -5.32 -23.32 3.94
C TYR A 230 -5.29 -21.87 3.48
N GLY A 231 -4.33 -21.49 2.64
CA GLY A 231 -4.28 -20.15 2.06
C GLY A 231 -5.54 -19.81 1.27
N LYS A 232 -6.02 -20.74 0.42
CA LYS A 232 -7.27 -20.55 -0.30
C LYS A 232 -8.47 -20.42 0.66
N ALA A 233 -8.53 -21.26 1.69
CA ALA A 233 -9.60 -21.21 2.68
C ALA A 233 -9.62 -19.88 3.45
N PHE A 234 -8.44 -19.36 3.83
CA PHE A 234 -8.30 -18.07 4.49
C PHE A 234 -8.78 -16.92 3.59
N LEU A 235 -8.33 -16.89 2.34
CA LEU A 235 -8.72 -15.85 1.37
C LEU A 235 -10.23 -15.85 1.08
N LEU A 236 -10.86 -17.01 0.96
CA LEU A 236 -12.30 -17.12 0.80
C LEU A 236 -13.05 -16.65 2.06
N TRP A 237 -12.51 -16.94 3.24
CA TRP A 237 -13.03 -16.41 4.50
C TRP A 237 -12.90 -14.88 4.57
N CYS A 238 -11.78 -14.30 4.12
CA CYS A 238 -11.62 -12.84 4.06
C CYS A 238 -12.67 -12.18 3.17
N ARG A 239 -13.02 -12.79 2.04
CA ARG A 239 -14.11 -12.32 1.16
C ARG A 239 -15.49 -12.39 1.85
N LEU A 240 -15.76 -13.46 2.60
CA LEU A 240 -16.97 -13.57 3.42
C LEU A 240 -16.97 -12.51 4.52
N TYR A 241 -15.83 -12.31 5.19
CA TYR A 241 -15.67 -11.31 6.23
C TYR A 241 -15.85 -9.87 5.69
N ALA A 242 -15.36 -9.58 4.50
CA ALA A 242 -15.62 -8.32 3.81
C ALA A 242 -17.14 -8.07 3.63
N MET A 243 -17.90 -9.08 3.21
CA MET A 243 -19.37 -9.00 3.12
C MET A 243 -20.01 -8.71 4.47
N GLN A 244 -19.59 -9.40 5.53
CA GLN A 244 -20.11 -9.21 6.90
C GLN A 244 -19.80 -7.81 7.46
N GLN A 245 -18.69 -7.21 7.04
CA GLN A 245 -18.28 -5.86 7.41
C GLN A 245 -18.89 -4.77 6.49
N GLY A 246 -19.74 -5.14 5.54
CA GLY A 246 -20.36 -4.20 4.60
C GLY A 246 -19.38 -3.61 3.56
N LYS A 247 -18.22 -4.23 3.37
CA LYS A 247 -17.21 -3.77 2.41
C LYS A 247 -17.58 -4.22 0.99
N LYS A 248 -17.23 -3.42 0.00
CA LYS A 248 -17.54 -3.67 -1.42
C LYS A 248 -16.55 -4.60 -2.09
N ARG A 249 -15.34 -4.72 -1.54
CA ARG A 249 -14.24 -5.52 -2.08
C ARG A 249 -13.31 -6.01 -0.97
N ALA A 250 -12.62 -7.12 -1.22
CA ALA A 250 -11.42 -7.52 -0.49
C ALA A 250 -10.22 -7.22 -1.39
N VAL A 251 -9.16 -6.64 -0.84
CA VAL A 251 -7.99 -6.14 -1.58
C VAL A 251 -6.73 -6.70 -0.95
N LEU A 252 -5.75 -7.02 -1.76
CA LEU A 252 -4.39 -7.36 -1.31
C LEU A 252 -3.37 -6.93 -2.35
N GLU A 253 -2.14 -6.82 -1.92
CA GLU A 253 -0.99 -6.62 -2.79
C GLU A 253 -0.01 -7.76 -2.67
N VAL A 254 0.67 -8.03 -3.77
CA VAL A 254 1.69 -9.07 -3.84
C VAL A 254 2.77 -8.68 -4.85
N GLU A 255 4.01 -8.97 -4.52
CA GLU A 255 5.10 -8.86 -5.47
C GLU A 255 4.88 -9.78 -6.68
N THR A 256 5.26 -9.30 -7.87
CA THR A 256 4.99 -10.00 -9.13
C THR A 256 5.66 -11.37 -9.25
N ASP A 257 6.81 -11.54 -8.64
CA ASP A 257 7.61 -12.78 -8.68
C ASP A 257 7.16 -13.82 -7.65
N ASN A 258 6.00 -13.59 -7.01
CA ASN A 258 5.48 -14.47 -5.96
C ASN A 258 4.60 -15.58 -6.54
N ASP A 259 4.94 -16.84 -6.26
CA ASP A 259 4.16 -18.02 -6.63
C ASP A 259 2.74 -18.03 -6.07
N ALA A 260 2.46 -17.21 -5.05
CA ALA A 260 1.15 -17.04 -4.44
C ALA A 260 0.10 -16.43 -5.39
N LEU A 261 0.49 -15.75 -6.48
CA LEU A 261 -0.45 -15.20 -7.47
C LEU A 261 -1.47 -16.24 -7.95
N THR A 262 -1.04 -17.50 -8.10
CA THR A 262 -1.94 -18.60 -8.50
C THR A 262 -3.00 -18.88 -7.44
N VAL A 263 -2.66 -18.80 -6.16
CA VAL A 263 -3.60 -19.03 -5.05
C VAL A 263 -4.60 -17.88 -4.99
N TYR A 264 -4.15 -16.63 -5.13
CA TYR A 264 -5.02 -15.45 -5.14
C TYR A 264 -6.04 -15.52 -6.27
N ARG A 265 -5.61 -15.77 -7.51
CA ARG A 265 -6.51 -15.93 -8.66
C ARG A 265 -7.52 -17.07 -8.47
N LYS A 266 -7.08 -18.23 -7.96
CA LYS A 266 -7.97 -19.36 -7.64
C LYS A 266 -8.94 -19.07 -6.48
N SER A 267 -8.66 -18.05 -5.70
CA SER A 267 -9.52 -17.54 -4.62
C SER A 267 -10.43 -16.40 -5.07
N GLY A 268 -10.40 -16.04 -6.37
CA GLY A 268 -11.27 -15.04 -7.00
C GLY A 268 -10.73 -13.61 -6.93
N PHE A 269 -9.47 -13.41 -6.57
CA PHE A 269 -8.79 -12.12 -6.66
C PHE A 269 -8.28 -11.90 -8.08
N ASN A 270 -8.57 -10.73 -8.65
CA ASN A 270 -8.18 -10.35 -10.00
C ASN A 270 -7.29 -9.12 -9.97
N PRO A 271 -6.25 -9.05 -10.82
CA PRO A 271 -5.35 -7.89 -10.86
C PRO A 271 -6.09 -6.63 -11.34
N VAL A 272 -5.82 -5.52 -10.68
CA VAL A 272 -6.37 -4.19 -10.99
C VAL A 272 -5.31 -3.34 -11.66
N HIS A 273 -4.19 -3.13 -10.97
CA HIS A 273 -3.04 -2.40 -11.50
C HIS A 273 -1.74 -2.91 -10.91
N THR A 274 -0.63 -2.50 -11.51
CA THR A 274 0.72 -2.79 -11.04
C THR A 274 1.40 -1.48 -10.65
N ILE A 275 1.99 -1.46 -9.47
CA ILE A 275 2.86 -0.37 -9.00
C ILE A 275 4.29 -0.85 -9.10
N GLU A 276 5.14 -0.03 -9.69
CA GLU A 276 6.59 -0.22 -9.71
C GLU A 276 7.23 0.59 -8.60
N TYR A 277 8.16 -0.04 -7.89
CA TYR A 277 8.98 0.56 -6.85
C TYR A 277 10.42 0.60 -7.33
N TRP A 278 10.99 1.80 -7.35
CA TRP A 278 12.34 2.05 -7.82
C TRP A 278 13.11 2.79 -6.73
N LYS A 279 14.39 2.43 -6.55
CA LYS A 279 15.28 3.06 -5.56
C LYS A 279 16.53 3.64 -6.18
N LYS A 280 17.19 4.54 -5.44
CA LYS A 280 18.53 4.99 -5.81
C LYS A 280 19.57 4.00 -5.29
N PRO A 281 20.62 3.71 -6.09
CA PRO A 281 21.75 2.88 -5.67
C PRO A 281 22.48 3.43 -4.46
#